data_3d568a10b8039102e59df235fc7d9447
#
_entry.id   3d568a10b8039102e59df235fc7d9447
#
_cell.length_a   1.000
_cell.length_b   1.000
_cell.length_c   1.000
_cell.angle_alpha   90.00
_cell.angle_beta   90.00
_cell.angle_gamma   90.00
#
_symmetry.space_group_name_H-M   'P 1'
#
loop_
_entity.id
_entity.type
_entity.pdbx_description
1 polymer ?
#
loop_
_entity_poly.entity_id
_entity_poly.type
_entity_poly.pdbx_seq_one_letter_code
_entity_poly.pdbx_strand_id
1 'polypeptide(L)'
;MIESLHIQNIALIEDLTLNLEKGLNILSGETGAGKSIIIDSLNFVLGERADKTLIRNGAERAEVSAVFSSVSEDVEKSLEDLGITPDDVLILKRAMTKDRNECRINGAQVTLGMLKSIGEKLVDIHGQHEHQSLLKVSTHVHLLDAFGGEKIEKSKKKLQKTYNSYKELCNEFENIGDAATRERKLDVLNYQITELKEAELQEGEEEKLLADRKKFRNAEKILNAAKDANQLLNGGSDFSVVGAVNKAINLLNVAGAFDENLLKIAERLESAKIDVKDVADELESCLDDLSFDDYSLEKVEKRLEKVRQVVRKYGGTVEAANEFLKNAEEEYDFLINADARATKLEKEIGETRSELLSDAEELSALRRKYAVSFEDEINKQLKELGMPSAKFNVSFDENAGKTADDVTSNGFDKVEFLISANKGEPLKPLQKIISGGEMSRFMLALKNITARLDGIDTMVFDEIDTGISGYIAQVVAEKLYNISVSRQVIAVTHLPQLASMADNHYKIEKKETADKTITNVKKLDEEGELQEIARLIGGSTYSEHALPHAVEMKKHADAYKNAK
;
A
#
# COMPACT_ATOMS: atom_id res chain seq x y z
N MET A 1 -22.65 11.04 -2.15
CA MET A 1 -23.93 10.90 -2.91
C MET A 1 -23.77 11.43 -4.32
N ILE A 2 -24.53 10.90 -5.30
CA ILE A 2 -24.55 11.44 -6.68
C ILE A 2 -25.38 12.73 -6.72
N GLU A 3 -24.79 13.83 -7.17
CA GLU A 3 -25.49 15.08 -7.41
C GLU A 3 -25.97 15.21 -8.84
N SER A 4 -25.11 14.84 -9.80
CA SER A 4 -25.49 14.90 -11.20
C SER A 4 -24.86 13.77 -12.01
N LEU A 5 -25.59 13.32 -13.01
CA LEU A 5 -25.16 12.36 -14.02
C LEU A 5 -25.36 12.99 -15.39
N HIS A 6 -24.27 13.27 -16.10
CA HIS A 6 -24.32 13.77 -17.47
C HIS A 6 -23.95 12.66 -18.45
N ILE A 7 -24.83 12.40 -19.39
CA ILE A 7 -24.74 11.32 -20.36
C ILE A 7 -24.75 11.91 -21.76
N GLN A 8 -23.75 11.59 -22.57
CA GLN A 8 -23.65 12.07 -23.94
C GLN A 8 -23.37 10.92 -24.92
N ASN A 9 -24.19 10.85 -25.97
CA ASN A 9 -24.08 9.87 -27.06
C ASN A 9 -24.08 8.41 -26.60
N ILE A 10 -24.95 8.06 -25.66
CA ILE A 10 -25.16 6.67 -25.19
C ILE A 10 -26.50 6.15 -25.73
N ALA A 11 -26.47 5.12 -26.54
CA ALA A 11 -27.65 4.45 -27.10
C ALA A 11 -28.70 5.43 -27.68
N LEU A 12 -29.86 5.60 -27.02
CA LEU A 12 -30.92 6.55 -27.43
C LEU A 12 -30.75 7.95 -26.82
N ILE A 13 -29.79 8.15 -25.91
CA ILE A 13 -29.52 9.43 -25.26
C ILE A 13 -28.50 10.21 -26.11
N GLU A 14 -28.85 11.39 -26.56
CA GLU A 14 -27.96 12.30 -27.29
C GLU A 14 -27.20 13.19 -26.31
N ASP A 15 -27.91 13.88 -25.44
CA ASP A 15 -27.38 14.70 -24.35
C ASP A 15 -28.43 14.77 -23.24
N LEU A 16 -28.03 14.38 -22.01
CA LEU A 16 -28.92 14.34 -20.86
C LEU A 16 -28.14 14.66 -19.59
N THR A 17 -28.63 15.61 -18.81
CA THR A 17 -28.18 15.83 -17.45
C THR A 17 -29.30 15.48 -16.48
N LEU A 18 -29.02 14.55 -15.58
CA LEU A 18 -29.93 14.12 -14.51
C LEU A 18 -29.36 14.62 -13.17
N ASN A 19 -30.07 15.56 -12.53
CA ASN A 19 -29.74 16.01 -11.18
C ASN A 19 -30.52 15.19 -10.17
N LEU A 20 -29.79 14.51 -9.28
CA LEU A 20 -30.36 13.62 -8.25
C LEU A 20 -30.26 14.30 -6.88
N GLU A 21 -31.19 13.98 -6.01
CA GLU A 21 -31.27 14.58 -4.69
C GLU A 21 -31.21 13.48 -3.60
N LYS A 22 -31.15 13.91 -2.34
CA LYS A 22 -31.24 13.01 -1.19
C LYS A 22 -32.59 12.30 -1.16
N GLY A 23 -32.65 11.16 -0.48
CA GLY A 23 -33.89 10.38 -0.33
C GLY A 23 -34.11 9.41 -1.48
N LEU A 24 -35.38 9.07 -1.71
CA LEU A 24 -35.82 8.10 -2.68
C LEU A 24 -36.07 8.76 -4.04
N ASN A 25 -35.17 8.53 -4.99
CA ASN A 25 -35.28 8.98 -6.39
C ASN A 25 -35.87 7.87 -7.24
N ILE A 26 -37.06 8.08 -7.77
CA ILE A 26 -37.77 7.12 -8.62
C ILE A 26 -37.71 7.53 -10.08
N LEU A 27 -37.26 6.64 -10.92
CA LEU A 27 -37.24 6.76 -12.38
C LEU A 27 -38.39 5.92 -12.95
N SER A 28 -39.48 6.56 -13.39
CA SER A 28 -40.61 5.93 -14.03
C SER A 28 -40.60 6.15 -15.54
N GLY A 29 -41.30 5.30 -16.30
CA GLY A 29 -41.44 5.45 -17.74
C GLY A 29 -41.89 4.13 -18.40
N GLU A 30 -42.14 4.17 -19.70
CA GLU A 30 -42.54 2.96 -20.46
C GLU A 30 -41.37 1.98 -20.59
N THR A 31 -41.72 0.69 -20.74
CA THR A 31 -40.75 -0.38 -21.04
C THR A 31 -40.01 -0.04 -22.34
N GLY A 32 -38.68 -0.05 -22.30
CA GLY A 32 -37.86 0.33 -23.45
C GLY A 32 -37.67 1.85 -23.65
N ALA A 33 -38.17 2.72 -22.73
CA ALA A 33 -38.01 4.17 -22.84
C ALA A 33 -36.58 4.68 -22.51
N GLY A 34 -35.64 3.79 -22.20
CA GLY A 34 -34.28 4.17 -21.89
C GLY A 34 -33.93 4.10 -20.39
N LYS A 35 -34.82 3.49 -19.56
CA LYS A 35 -34.57 3.28 -18.14
C LYS A 35 -33.25 2.54 -17.87
N SER A 36 -33.06 1.40 -18.53
CA SER A 36 -31.82 0.61 -18.42
C SER A 36 -30.61 1.37 -18.95
N ILE A 37 -30.79 2.26 -19.96
CA ILE A 37 -29.68 3.06 -20.50
C ILE A 37 -29.09 4.00 -19.46
N ILE A 38 -29.89 4.54 -18.53
CA ILE A 38 -29.40 5.39 -17.44
C ILE A 38 -28.56 4.55 -16.47
N ILE A 39 -29.02 3.34 -16.12
CA ILE A 39 -28.27 2.42 -15.26
C ILE A 39 -26.99 1.94 -15.97
N ASP A 40 -27.05 1.62 -17.25
CA ASP A 40 -25.89 1.25 -18.07
C ASP A 40 -24.86 2.40 -18.13
N SER A 41 -25.34 3.65 -18.23
CA SER A 41 -24.49 4.84 -18.21
C SER A 41 -23.82 5.02 -16.84
N LEU A 42 -24.55 4.75 -15.77
CA LEU A 42 -23.98 4.78 -14.41
C LEU A 42 -22.94 3.67 -14.23
N ASN A 43 -23.24 2.43 -14.62
CA ASN A 43 -22.27 1.33 -14.63
C ASN A 43 -21.02 1.67 -15.46
N PHE A 44 -21.23 2.32 -16.61
CA PHE A 44 -20.13 2.73 -17.47
C PHE A 44 -19.20 3.71 -16.77
N VAL A 45 -19.71 4.77 -16.14
CA VAL A 45 -18.86 5.78 -15.47
C VAL A 45 -18.23 5.26 -14.19
N LEU A 46 -18.83 4.26 -13.55
CA LEU A 46 -18.27 3.58 -12.35
C LEU A 46 -17.19 2.55 -12.69
N GLY A 47 -16.89 2.31 -13.97
CA GLY A 47 -15.75 1.49 -14.36
C GLY A 47 -16.11 0.06 -14.76
N GLU A 48 -17.40 -0.27 -14.95
CA GLU A 48 -17.79 -1.59 -15.46
C GLU A 48 -17.42 -1.77 -16.93
N ARG A 49 -17.31 -3.05 -17.35
CA ARG A 49 -17.03 -3.38 -18.74
C ARG A 49 -18.20 -2.93 -19.60
N ALA A 50 -17.90 -2.24 -20.67
CA ALA A 50 -18.90 -1.76 -21.62
C ALA A 50 -18.59 -2.25 -23.02
N ASP A 51 -19.65 -2.64 -23.75
CA ASP A 51 -19.56 -2.98 -25.16
C ASP A 51 -19.58 -1.70 -26.01
N LYS A 52 -18.92 -1.72 -27.16
CA LYS A 52 -18.88 -0.60 -28.11
C LYS A 52 -20.26 -0.29 -28.70
N THR A 53 -21.21 -1.22 -28.62
CA THR A 53 -22.62 -1.03 -29.00
C THR A 53 -23.33 0.02 -28.13
N LEU A 54 -22.74 0.38 -26.98
CA LEU A 54 -23.25 1.46 -26.13
C LEU A 54 -23.16 2.83 -26.82
N ILE A 55 -22.21 3.00 -27.75
CA ILE A 55 -22.04 4.26 -28.49
C ILE A 55 -23.27 4.45 -29.40
N ARG A 56 -23.89 5.65 -29.30
CA ARG A 56 -25.03 6.03 -30.12
C ARG A 56 -24.72 5.88 -31.62
N ASN A 57 -25.65 5.31 -32.36
CA ASN A 57 -25.48 5.17 -33.80
C ASN A 57 -25.28 6.52 -34.49
N GLY A 58 -24.20 6.65 -35.27
CA GLY A 58 -23.77 7.90 -35.90
C GLY A 58 -22.88 8.80 -35.06
N ALA A 59 -22.62 8.46 -33.79
CA ALA A 59 -21.65 9.18 -32.95
C ALA A 59 -20.27 8.50 -32.98
N GLU A 60 -19.22 9.28 -32.89
CA GLU A 60 -17.83 8.80 -32.81
C GLU A 60 -17.39 8.52 -31.37
N ARG A 61 -18.02 9.20 -30.40
CA ARG A 61 -17.64 9.18 -28.99
C ARG A 61 -18.88 9.16 -28.09
N ALA A 62 -18.88 8.28 -27.11
CA ALA A 62 -19.78 8.30 -25.97
C ALA A 62 -19.05 8.81 -24.73
N GLU A 63 -19.73 9.58 -23.90
CA GLU A 63 -19.15 10.13 -22.69
C GLU A 63 -20.17 10.15 -21.55
N VAL A 64 -19.72 9.79 -20.34
CA VAL A 64 -20.51 9.93 -19.12
C VAL A 64 -19.66 10.59 -18.05
N SER A 65 -20.25 11.52 -17.32
CA SER A 65 -19.66 12.18 -16.17
C SER A 65 -20.64 12.11 -14.98
N ALA A 66 -20.15 11.71 -13.84
CA ALA A 66 -20.89 11.68 -12.58
C ALA A 66 -20.20 12.56 -11.54
N VAL A 67 -20.97 13.38 -10.85
CA VAL A 67 -20.51 14.28 -9.81
C VAL A 67 -21.04 13.77 -8.48
N PHE A 68 -20.14 13.63 -7.51
CA PHE A 68 -20.42 13.16 -6.16
C PHE A 68 -20.06 14.22 -5.14
N SER A 69 -20.93 14.44 -4.17
CA SER A 69 -20.65 15.25 -2.99
C SER A 69 -20.50 14.38 -1.76
N SER A 70 -19.81 14.90 -0.74
CA SER A 70 -19.68 14.26 0.58
C SER A 70 -19.19 12.81 0.49
N VAL A 71 -17.98 12.62 0.00
CA VAL A 71 -17.34 11.29 -0.05
C VAL A 71 -16.91 10.84 1.36
N SER A 72 -16.91 9.54 1.61
CA SER A 72 -16.48 8.98 2.90
C SER A 72 -14.96 9.05 3.07
N GLU A 73 -14.48 9.07 4.32
CA GLU A 73 -13.03 9.01 4.64
C GLU A 73 -12.31 7.82 3.97
N ASP A 74 -13.00 6.70 3.76
CA ASP A 74 -12.43 5.53 3.08
C ASP A 74 -12.22 5.75 1.59
N VAL A 75 -13.08 6.55 0.96
CA VAL A 75 -12.90 6.99 -0.44
C VAL A 75 -11.76 8.01 -0.53
N GLU A 76 -11.68 8.97 0.40
CA GLU A 76 -10.61 9.97 0.44
C GLU A 76 -9.23 9.30 0.56
N LYS A 77 -9.06 8.36 1.50
CA LYS A 77 -7.82 7.57 1.62
C LYS A 77 -7.49 6.82 0.35
N SER A 78 -8.51 6.23 -0.30
CA SER A 78 -8.29 5.50 -1.56
C SER A 78 -7.87 6.42 -2.71
N LEU A 79 -8.32 7.68 -2.72
CA LEU A 79 -7.86 8.69 -3.68
C LEU A 79 -6.41 9.10 -3.41
N GLU A 80 -6.04 9.30 -2.14
CA GLU A 80 -4.67 9.59 -1.73
C GLU A 80 -3.70 8.46 -2.13
N ASP A 81 -4.09 7.20 -1.90
CA ASP A 81 -3.31 6.02 -2.31
C ASP A 81 -3.08 5.96 -3.83
N LEU A 82 -4.01 6.53 -4.61
CA LEU A 82 -3.90 6.66 -6.06
C LEU A 82 -3.15 7.93 -6.51
N GLY A 83 -2.70 8.76 -5.57
CA GLY A 83 -2.03 10.03 -5.85
C GLY A 83 -2.96 11.13 -6.33
N ILE A 84 -4.26 11.04 -6.04
CA ILE A 84 -5.29 12.01 -6.40
C ILE A 84 -5.66 12.78 -5.14
N THR A 85 -5.53 14.11 -5.18
CA THR A 85 -5.92 14.96 -4.06
C THR A 85 -7.44 14.93 -3.88
N PRO A 86 -7.97 14.58 -2.70
CA PRO A 86 -9.38 14.73 -2.38
C PRO A 86 -9.82 16.19 -2.51
N ASP A 87 -11.06 16.40 -2.96
CA ASP A 87 -11.70 17.71 -3.09
C ASP A 87 -13.13 17.59 -2.54
N ASP A 88 -13.78 18.70 -2.23
CA ASP A 88 -15.18 18.76 -1.74
C ASP A 88 -16.15 18.04 -2.69
N VAL A 89 -15.79 17.98 -3.97
CA VAL A 89 -16.55 17.33 -5.04
C VAL A 89 -15.68 16.31 -5.75
N LEU A 90 -16.19 15.10 -5.95
CA LEU A 90 -15.54 14.06 -6.72
C LEU A 90 -16.22 13.93 -8.09
N ILE A 91 -15.44 14.05 -9.15
CA ILE A 91 -15.92 13.93 -10.52
C ILE A 91 -15.32 12.67 -11.16
N LEU A 92 -16.16 11.71 -11.47
CA LEU A 92 -15.81 10.58 -12.31
C LEU A 92 -16.23 10.87 -13.74
N LYS A 93 -15.32 10.65 -14.68
CA LYS A 93 -15.60 10.85 -16.11
C LYS A 93 -15.04 9.69 -16.92
N ARG A 94 -15.87 9.15 -17.82
CA ARG A 94 -15.43 8.13 -18.75
C ARG A 94 -15.93 8.41 -20.15
N ALA A 95 -15.04 8.28 -21.12
CA ALA A 95 -15.34 8.44 -22.52
C ALA A 95 -14.84 7.21 -23.31
N MET A 96 -15.60 6.81 -24.31
CA MET A 96 -15.28 5.68 -25.15
C MET A 96 -15.47 6.02 -26.63
N THR A 97 -14.49 5.66 -27.44
CA THR A 97 -14.57 5.64 -28.91
C THR A 97 -14.41 4.20 -29.38
N LYS A 98 -14.47 3.98 -30.70
CA LYS A 98 -14.24 2.64 -31.27
C LYS A 98 -12.87 2.05 -30.91
N ASP A 99 -11.85 2.91 -30.67
CA ASP A 99 -10.46 2.49 -30.49
C ASP A 99 -9.90 2.77 -29.10
N ARG A 100 -10.49 3.71 -28.35
CA ARG A 100 -9.94 4.20 -27.08
C ARG A 100 -11.02 4.24 -25.99
N ASN A 101 -10.55 4.02 -24.77
CA ASN A 101 -11.32 4.16 -23.54
C ASN A 101 -10.53 5.11 -22.61
N GLU A 102 -11.12 6.22 -22.21
CA GLU A 102 -10.50 7.25 -21.39
C GLU A 102 -11.25 7.34 -20.07
N CYS A 103 -10.52 7.22 -18.96
CA CYS A 103 -11.07 7.31 -17.61
C CYS A 103 -10.37 8.46 -16.87
N ARG A 104 -11.14 9.28 -16.16
CA ARG A 104 -10.63 10.39 -15.35
C ARG A 104 -11.32 10.46 -14.00
N ILE A 105 -10.56 10.84 -12.98
CA ILE A 105 -11.04 11.18 -11.63
C ILE A 105 -10.51 12.59 -11.33
N ASN A 106 -11.38 13.54 -11.04
CA ASN A 106 -11.03 14.96 -10.82
C ASN A 106 -10.08 15.52 -11.89
N GLY A 107 -10.30 15.13 -13.15
CA GLY A 107 -9.46 15.54 -14.29
C GLY A 107 -8.18 14.70 -14.48
N ALA A 108 -7.68 14.01 -13.47
CA ALA A 108 -6.54 13.12 -13.58
C ALA A 108 -6.88 11.86 -14.39
N GLN A 109 -6.01 11.47 -15.31
CA GLN A 109 -6.19 10.27 -16.12
C GLN A 109 -5.84 9.03 -15.27
N VAL A 110 -6.76 8.05 -15.25
CA VAL A 110 -6.63 6.81 -14.47
C VAL A 110 -6.89 5.58 -15.32
N THR A 111 -6.51 4.40 -14.81
CA THR A 111 -6.86 3.13 -15.43
C THR A 111 -8.32 2.75 -15.14
N LEU A 112 -8.89 1.85 -15.94
CA LEU A 112 -10.24 1.34 -15.70
C LEU A 112 -10.36 0.63 -14.33
N GLY A 113 -9.31 -0.08 -13.90
CA GLY A 113 -9.28 -0.74 -12.59
C GLY A 113 -9.29 0.26 -11.44
N MET A 114 -8.55 1.37 -11.53
CA MET A 114 -8.57 2.45 -10.54
C MET A 114 -9.95 3.11 -10.48
N LEU A 115 -10.55 3.42 -11.63
CA LEU A 115 -11.90 3.99 -11.69
C LEU A 115 -12.93 3.06 -11.02
N LYS A 116 -12.85 1.75 -11.33
CA LYS A 116 -13.74 0.73 -10.75
C LYS A 116 -13.58 0.61 -9.23
N SER A 117 -12.35 0.61 -8.72
CA SER A 117 -12.09 0.51 -7.27
C SER A 117 -12.68 1.68 -6.47
N ILE A 118 -12.70 2.88 -7.04
CA ILE A 118 -13.38 4.04 -6.44
C ILE A 118 -14.89 3.94 -6.62
N GLY A 119 -15.36 3.56 -7.82
CA GLY A 119 -16.79 3.42 -8.13
C GLY A 119 -17.51 2.43 -7.21
N GLU A 120 -16.88 1.29 -6.89
CA GLU A 120 -17.41 0.27 -5.96
C GLU A 120 -17.61 0.77 -4.52
N LYS A 121 -16.92 1.84 -4.12
CA LYS A 121 -17.05 2.48 -2.81
C LYS A 121 -18.08 3.62 -2.78
N LEU A 122 -18.47 4.13 -3.94
CA LEU A 122 -19.39 5.26 -4.07
C LEU A 122 -20.84 4.84 -4.26
N VAL A 123 -21.06 3.80 -5.07
CA VAL A 123 -22.40 3.37 -5.48
C VAL A 123 -22.50 1.85 -5.45
N ASP A 124 -23.57 1.36 -4.87
CA ASP A 124 -23.94 -0.06 -4.87
C ASP A 124 -25.14 -0.26 -5.80
N ILE A 125 -24.94 -1.01 -6.89
CA ILE A 125 -25.97 -1.23 -7.92
C ILE A 125 -26.47 -2.67 -7.86
N HIS A 126 -27.79 -2.85 -7.78
CA HIS A 126 -28.48 -4.12 -7.67
C HIS A 126 -29.42 -4.34 -8.84
N GLY A 127 -29.13 -5.36 -9.68
CA GLY A 127 -29.90 -5.69 -10.89
C GLY A 127 -29.17 -6.66 -11.82
N GLN A 128 -29.55 -6.69 -13.11
CA GLN A 128 -28.97 -7.61 -14.11
C GLN A 128 -27.46 -7.42 -14.36
N HIS A 129 -26.91 -6.25 -14.03
CA HIS A 129 -25.49 -5.89 -14.26
C HIS A 129 -24.78 -5.56 -12.95
N GLU A 130 -24.86 -6.44 -11.97
CA GLU A 130 -24.42 -6.21 -10.60
C GLU A 130 -22.93 -5.89 -10.44
N HIS A 131 -22.64 -4.88 -9.59
CA HIS A 131 -21.37 -4.78 -8.89
C HIS A 131 -21.27 -5.94 -7.89
N GLN A 132 -20.37 -6.88 -8.19
CA GLN A 132 -20.28 -8.19 -7.54
C GLN A 132 -19.64 -8.17 -6.14
N SER A 133 -19.63 -7.07 -5.39
CA SER A 133 -18.97 -7.04 -4.08
C SER A 133 -19.57 -8.05 -3.10
N LEU A 134 -20.89 -8.17 -3.06
CA LEU A 134 -21.61 -9.11 -2.18
C LEU A 134 -21.62 -10.56 -2.71
N LEU A 135 -21.26 -10.78 -3.96
CA LEU A 135 -21.08 -12.13 -4.49
C LEU A 135 -19.71 -12.72 -4.12
N LYS A 136 -18.76 -11.88 -3.65
CA LYS A 136 -17.44 -12.35 -3.21
C LYS A 136 -17.56 -12.99 -1.84
N VAL A 137 -17.28 -14.27 -1.71
CA VAL A 137 -17.32 -15.03 -0.44
C VAL A 137 -16.48 -14.34 0.66
N SER A 138 -15.39 -13.67 0.28
CA SER A 138 -14.54 -12.94 1.22
C SER A 138 -15.23 -11.79 1.96
N THR A 139 -16.34 -11.25 1.44
CA THR A 139 -17.08 -10.16 2.09
C THR A 139 -18.15 -10.65 3.07
N HIS A 140 -18.55 -11.92 2.98
CA HIS A 140 -19.64 -12.46 3.79
C HIS A 140 -19.33 -12.45 5.28
N VAL A 141 -18.10 -12.78 5.68
CA VAL A 141 -17.67 -12.72 7.08
C VAL A 141 -17.69 -11.30 7.62
N HIS A 142 -17.33 -10.31 6.80
CA HIS A 142 -17.33 -8.90 7.21
C HIS A 142 -18.76 -8.38 7.44
N LEU A 143 -19.72 -8.80 6.61
CA LEU A 143 -21.13 -8.46 6.79
C LEU A 143 -21.71 -9.08 8.06
N LEU A 144 -21.38 -10.35 8.32
CA LEU A 144 -21.78 -11.00 9.56
C LEU A 144 -21.13 -10.33 10.79
N ASP A 145 -19.85 -9.96 10.70
CA ASP A 145 -19.14 -9.23 11.76
C ASP A 145 -19.80 -7.86 12.03
N ALA A 146 -20.14 -7.14 10.98
CA ALA A 146 -20.83 -5.85 11.07
C ALA A 146 -22.21 -5.99 11.71
N PHE A 147 -22.98 -7.03 11.36
CA PHE A 147 -24.27 -7.32 11.99
C PHE A 147 -24.13 -7.65 13.47
N GLY A 148 -23.09 -8.39 13.88
CA GLY A 148 -22.79 -8.69 15.27
C GLY A 148 -22.32 -7.50 16.09
N GLY A 149 -21.90 -6.42 15.42
CA GLY A 149 -21.59 -5.12 16.00
C GLY A 149 -20.47 -5.14 17.04
N GLU A 150 -20.61 -4.31 18.06
CA GLU A 150 -19.56 -4.02 19.06
C GLU A 150 -18.99 -5.28 19.75
N LYS A 151 -19.79 -6.33 19.93
CA LYS A 151 -19.33 -7.55 20.61
C LYS A 151 -18.35 -8.35 19.75
N ILE A 152 -18.66 -8.50 18.46
CA ILE A 152 -17.73 -9.16 17.51
C ILE A 152 -16.51 -8.29 17.33
N GLU A 153 -16.66 -6.98 17.20
CA GLU A 153 -15.54 -6.06 17.04
C GLU A 153 -14.55 -6.10 18.22
N LYS A 154 -15.05 -6.19 19.45
CA LYS A 154 -14.19 -6.36 20.64
C LYS A 154 -13.43 -7.69 20.62
N SER A 155 -14.10 -8.78 20.30
CA SER A 155 -13.46 -10.11 20.20
C SER A 155 -12.43 -10.14 19.08
N LYS A 156 -12.73 -9.52 17.94
CA LYS A 156 -11.81 -9.39 16.79
C LYS A 156 -10.55 -8.58 17.13
N LYS A 157 -10.71 -7.44 17.83
CA LYS A 157 -9.55 -6.64 18.29
C LYS A 157 -8.68 -7.40 19.28
N LYS A 158 -9.29 -8.20 20.17
CA LYS A 158 -8.56 -9.07 21.10
C LYS A 158 -7.74 -10.09 20.32
N LEU A 159 -8.38 -10.83 19.41
CA LEU A 159 -7.72 -11.82 18.55
C LEU A 159 -6.58 -11.20 17.74
N GLN A 160 -6.80 -10.03 17.13
CA GLN A 160 -5.78 -9.36 16.33
C GLN A 160 -4.54 -9.01 17.16
N LYS A 161 -4.73 -8.58 18.42
CA LYS A 161 -3.62 -8.31 19.34
C LYS A 161 -2.82 -9.58 19.64
N THR A 162 -3.51 -10.68 20.00
CA THR A 162 -2.89 -11.97 20.29
C THR A 162 -2.20 -12.55 19.04
N TYR A 163 -2.80 -12.40 17.86
CA TYR A 163 -2.22 -12.82 16.59
C TYR A 163 -0.91 -12.08 16.26
N ASN A 164 -0.89 -10.76 16.44
CA ASN A 164 0.32 -9.96 16.20
C ASN A 164 1.44 -10.38 17.15
N SER A 165 1.13 -10.53 18.46
CA SER A 165 2.11 -11.02 19.45
C SER A 165 2.63 -12.42 19.10
N TYR A 166 1.76 -13.34 18.69
CA TYR A 166 2.17 -14.66 18.23
C TYR A 166 3.12 -14.60 17.03
N LYS A 167 2.80 -13.76 16.03
CA LYS A 167 3.65 -13.58 14.85
C LYS A 167 5.01 -12.96 15.18
N GLU A 168 5.04 -11.99 16.07
CA GLU A 168 6.30 -11.38 16.53
C GLU A 168 7.19 -12.40 17.23
N LEU A 169 6.64 -13.22 18.14
CA LEU A 169 7.37 -14.28 18.82
C LEU A 169 7.88 -15.35 17.85
N CYS A 170 7.07 -15.76 16.87
CA CYS A 170 7.50 -16.71 15.85
C CYS A 170 8.63 -16.15 14.99
N ASN A 171 8.53 -14.90 14.55
CA ASN A 171 9.59 -14.25 13.78
C ASN A 171 10.89 -14.12 14.59
N GLU A 172 10.80 -13.77 15.89
CA GLU A 172 11.96 -13.72 16.77
C GLU A 172 12.61 -15.11 16.90
N PHE A 173 11.80 -16.16 17.07
CA PHE A 173 12.27 -17.52 17.15
C PHE A 173 12.95 -18.00 15.84
N GLU A 174 12.36 -17.69 14.69
CA GLU A 174 12.96 -18.00 13.38
C GLU A 174 14.30 -17.29 13.17
N ASN A 175 14.43 -16.04 13.63
CA ASN A 175 15.67 -15.25 13.53
C ASN A 175 16.81 -15.82 14.39
N ILE A 176 16.51 -16.57 15.44
CA ILE A 176 17.53 -17.28 16.21
C ILE A 176 18.25 -18.34 15.34
N GLY A 177 17.55 -18.95 14.38
CA GLY A 177 18.09 -19.94 13.46
C GLY A 177 18.37 -21.30 14.13
N ASP A 178 18.83 -22.27 13.35
CA ASP A 178 19.22 -23.59 13.87
C ASP A 178 20.58 -23.54 14.60
N ALA A 179 20.82 -24.49 15.50
CA ALA A 179 22.02 -24.55 16.34
C ALA A 179 23.33 -24.60 15.53
N ALA A 180 23.37 -25.32 14.41
CA ALA A 180 24.57 -25.47 13.59
C ALA A 180 24.90 -24.18 12.84
N THR A 181 23.88 -23.47 12.40
CA THR A 181 24.04 -22.16 11.75
C THR A 181 24.50 -21.10 12.76
N ARG A 182 23.98 -21.15 14.01
CA ARG A 182 24.41 -20.28 15.10
C ARG A 182 25.87 -20.49 15.48
N GLU A 183 26.31 -21.73 15.65
CA GLU A 183 27.69 -22.05 16.00
C GLU A 183 28.68 -21.47 14.98
N ARG A 184 28.39 -21.67 13.68
CA ARG A 184 29.19 -21.06 12.61
C ARG A 184 29.21 -19.53 12.65
N LYS A 185 28.07 -18.91 12.91
CA LYS A 185 27.99 -17.44 13.05
C LYS A 185 28.78 -16.95 14.27
N LEU A 186 28.68 -17.64 15.39
CA LEU A 186 29.45 -17.33 16.61
C LEU A 186 30.95 -17.40 16.35
N ASP A 187 31.43 -18.42 15.64
CA ASP A 187 32.86 -18.55 15.27
C ASP A 187 33.33 -17.37 14.41
N VAL A 188 32.52 -17.01 13.40
CA VAL A 188 32.84 -15.88 12.52
C VAL A 188 32.83 -14.55 13.28
N LEU A 189 31.81 -14.30 14.09
CA LEU A 189 31.70 -13.08 14.87
C LEU A 189 32.82 -12.98 15.90
N ASN A 190 33.13 -14.08 16.60
CA ASN A 190 34.22 -14.13 17.57
C ASN A 190 35.57 -13.79 16.93
N TYR A 191 35.83 -14.34 15.74
CA TYR A 191 37.04 -14.00 14.97
C TYR A 191 37.07 -12.49 14.61
N GLN A 192 35.97 -11.97 14.10
CA GLN A 192 35.86 -10.57 13.67
C GLN A 192 36.02 -9.60 14.86
N ILE A 193 35.35 -9.89 15.98
CA ILE A 193 35.43 -9.09 17.22
C ILE A 193 36.88 -9.12 17.76
N THR A 194 37.50 -10.31 17.78
CA THR A 194 38.88 -10.45 18.27
C THR A 194 39.84 -9.64 17.39
N GLU A 195 39.74 -9.77 16.07
CA GLU A 195 40.59 -9.04 15.11
C GLU A 195 40.44 -7.52 15.27
N LEU A 196 39.20 -7.03 15.43
CA LEU A 196 38.93 -5.60 15.62
C LEU A 196 39.43 -5.08 16.99
N LYS A 197 39.23 -5.86 18.07
CA LYS A 197 39.75 -5.52 19.40
C LYS A 197 41.27 -5.50 19.45
N GLU A 198 41.95 -6.48 18.84
CA GLU A 198 43.40 -6.51 18.74
C GLU A 198 43.97 -5.39 17.85
N ALA A 199 43.14 -4.89 16.94
CA ALA A 199 43.53 -3.78 16.11
C ALA A 199 43.60 -2.45 16.88
N GLU A 200 42.81 -2.28 17.95
CA GLU A 200 42.74 -1.07 18.81
C GLU A 200 42.70 0.23 18.00
N LEU A 201 41.74 0.29 17.04
CA LEU A 201 41.62 1.42 16.13
C LEU A 201 41.22 2.70 16.87
N GLN A 202 41.95 3.80 16.60
CA GLN A 202 41.68 5.13 17.18
C GLN A 202 41.25 6.10 16.07
N GLU A 203 40.30 6.95 16.36
CA GLU A 203 39.89 8.01 15.45
C GLU A 203 41.05 8.94 15.11
N GLY A 204 41.27 9.24 13.83
CA GLY A 204 42.35 10.08 13.34
C GLY A 204 43.73 9.42 13.38
N GLU A 205 43.85 8.14 13.78
CA GLU A 205 45.15 7.44 13.87
C GLU A 205 45.83 7.34 12.51
N GLU A 206 45.10 7.05 11.43
CA GLU A 206 45.68 6.92 10.09
C GLU A 206 46.34 8.24 9.64
N GLU A 207 45.66 9.36 9.85
CA GLU A 207 46.20 10.68 9.49
C GLU A 207 47.47 11.00 10.25
N LYS A 208 47.51 10.70 11.57
CA LYS A 208 48.67 10.87 12.42
C LYS A 208 49.84 10.01 11.96
N LEU A 209 49.59 8.72 11.70
CA LEU A 209 50.60 7.78 11.19
C LEU A 209 51.17 8.20 9.82
N LEU A 210 50.33 8.74 8.93
CA LEU A 210 50.77 9.28 7.64
C LEU A 210 51.66 10.52 7.82
N ALA A 211 51.31 11.39 8.75
CA ALA A 211 52.13 12.56 9.06
C ALA A 211 53.49 12.13 9.65
N ASP A 212 53.51 11.19 10.58
CA ASP A 212 54.75 10.66 11.19
C ASP A 212 55.60 9.91 10.15
N ARG A 213 55.02 9.07 9.30
CA ARG A 213 55.71 8.42 8.19
C ARG A 213 56.39 9.42 7.29
N LYS A 214 55.73 10.53 6.94
CA LYS A 214 56.30 11.60 6.11
C LYS A 214 57.50 12.27 6.80
N LYS A 215 57.41 12.53 8.11
CA LYS A 215 58.53 13.09 8.88
C LYS A 215 59.72 12.14 8.88
N PHE A 216 59.51 10.87 9.22
CA PHE A 216 60.58 9.88 9.31
C PHE A 216 61.22 9.59 7.97
N ARG A 217 60.47 9.47 6.89
CA ARG A 217 61.05 9.31 5.53
C ARG A 217 61.86 10.50 5.05
N ASN A 218 61.50 11.72 5.46
CA ASN A 218 62.29 12.89 5.14
C ASN A 218 63.58 12.94 5.96
N ALA A 219 63.51 12.57 7.26
CA ALA A 219 64.69 12.48 8.11
C ALA A 219 65.69 11.40 7.60
N GLU A 220 65.20 10.21 7.22
CA GLU A 220 66.02 9.15 6.62
C GLU A 220 66.73 9.60 5.34
N LYS A 221 66.03 10.32 4.46
CA LYS A 221 66.67 10.86 3.23
C LYS A 221 67.74 11.86 3.52
N ILE A 222 67.53 12.74 4.51
CA ILE A 222 68.54 13.73 4.94
C ILE A 222 69.74 13.00 5.51
N LEU A 223 69.53 12.02 6.40
CA LEU A 223 70.61 11.24 7.01
C LEU A 223 71.46 10.48 5.98
N ASN A 224 70.78 9.78 5.02
CA ASN A 224 71.47 9.03 3.99
C ASN A 224 72.29 9.98 3.07
N ALA A 225 71.71 11.11 2.66
CA ALA A 225 72.43 12.08 1.82
C ALA A 225 73.63 12.67 2.54
N ALA A 226 73.51 12.95 3.86
CA ALA A 226 74.63 13.46 4.66
C ALA A 226 75.73 12.40 4.88
N LYS A 227 75.36 11.11 5.10
CA LYS A 227 76.29 9.99 5.20
C LYS A 227 77.07 9.79 3.92
N ASP A 228 76.38 9.77 2.78
CA ASP A 228 77.01 9.59 1.46
C ASP A 228 77.96 10.75 1.16
N ALA A 229 77.58 11.97 1.49
CA ALA A 229 78.44 13.14 1.34
C ALA A 229 79.70 13.04 2.23
N ASN A 230 79.57 12.66 3.48
CA ASN A 230 80.69 12.50 4.42
C ASN A 230 81.62 11.37 3.95
N GLN A 231 81.08 10.26 3.47
CA GLN A 231 81.88 9.16 2.92
C GLN A 231 82.70 9.57 1.67
N LEU A 232 82.15 10.41 0.81
CA LEU A 232 82.87 10.95 -0.35
C LEU A 232 83.96 11.91 0.08
N LEU A 233 83.76 12.72 1.09
CA LEU A 233 84.79 13.67 1.54
C LEU A 233 85.91 13.01 2.35
N ASN A 234 85.60 12.16 3.37
CA ASN A 234 86.53 11.64 4.34
C ASN A 234 86.49 10.09 4.52
N GLY A 235 85.97 9.32 3.58
CA GLY A 235 85.67 7.90 3.74
C GLY A 235 86.87 6.96 3.95
N GLY A 236 88.04 7.44 4.32
CA GLY A 236 89.26 6.63 4.66
C GLY A 236 89.86 5.82 3.54
N SER A 237 89.40 6.00 2.30
CA SER A 237 89.95 5.32 1.11
C SER A 237 90.71 6.27 0.16
N ASP A 238 91.57 5.73 -0.61
CA ASP A 238 92.31 6.47 -1.68
C ASP A 238 91.37 7.18 -2.67
N PHE A 239 90.10 6.86 -2.66
CA PHE A 239 89.05 7.45 -3.50
C PHE A 239 88.27 8.56 -2.84
N SER A 240 88.48 8.83 -1.56
CA SER A 240 87.88 10.03 -0.90
C SER A 240 88.63 11.29 -1.37
N VAL A 241 87.93 12.44 -1.26
CA VAL A 241 88.52 13.74 -1.62
C VAL A 241 89.79 13.98 -0.79
N VAL A 242 89.74 13.79 0.51
CA VAL A 242 90.89 13.92 1.39
C VAL A 242 92.03 12.94 1.02
N GLY A 243 91.66 11.69 0.75
CA GLY A 243 92.65 10.69 0.29
C GLY A 243 93.31 11.02 -1.07
N ALA A 244 92.53 11.47 -2.04
CA ALA A 244 92.98 11.86 -3.34
C ALA A 244 93.89 13.11 -3.27
N VAL A 245 93.53 14.12 -2.50
CA VAL A 245 94.33 15.32 -2.26
C VAL A 245 95.64 14.96 -1.55
N ASN A 246 95.58 14.10 -0.50
CA ASN A 246 96.78 13.64 0.19
C ASN A 246 97.77 12.92 -0.73
N LYS A 247 97.26 12.10 -1.65
CA LYS A 247 98.09 11.41 -2.67
C LYS A 247 98.75 12.39 -3.64
N ALA A 248 98.01 13.42 -4.09
CA ALA A 248 98.52 14.48 -4.95
C ALA A 248 99.60 15.30 -4.21
N ILE A 249 99.43 15.64 -2.92
CA ILE A 249 100.47 16.33 -2.12
C ILE A 249 101.74 15.50 -2.02
N ASN A 250 101.63 14.19 -1.74
CA ASN A 250 102.80 13.32 -1.67
C ASN A 250 103.55 13.26 -2.96
N LEU A 251 102.89 13.17 -4.14
CA LEU A 251 103.50 13.20 -5.41
C LEU A 251 104.21 14.51 -5.73
N LEU A 252 103.60 15.64 -5.39
CA LEU A 252 104.17 16.97 -5.58
C LEU A 252 105.36 17.23 -4.66
N ASN A 253 105.32 16.75 -3.41
CA ASN A 253 106.46 16.83 -2.54
C ASN A 253 107.70 16.05 -3.00
N VAL A 254 107.48 14.85 -3.61
CA VAL A 254 108.55 14.09 -4.20
C VAL A 254 109.11 14.84 -5.40
N ALA A 255 108.26 15.39 -6.25
CA ALA A 255 108.70 16.17 -7.41
C ALA A 255 109.29 17.55 -7.06
N GLY A 256 108.91 18.12 -5.95
CA GLY A 256 109.37 19.38 -5.45
C GLY A 256 110.85 19.40 -5.06
N ALA A 257 111.52 18.25 -4.89
CA ALA A 257 112.96 18.15 -4.74
C ALA A 257 113.67 18.63 -6.01
N PHE A 258 112.98 18.75 -7.17
CA PHE A 258 113.53 19.16 -8.43
C PHE A 258 113.01 20.51 -8.94
N ASP A 259 111.87 21.02 -8.40
CA ASP A 259 111.30 22.33 -8.75
C ASP A 259 110.55 22.93 -7.53
N GLU A 260 111.08 24.05 -7.01
CA GLU A 260 110.53 24.74 -5.83
C GLU A 260 109.09 25.27 -6.02
N ASN A 261 108.63 25.52 -7.26
CA ASN A 261 107.28 25.94 -7.55
C ASN A 261 106.25 24.82 -7.24
N LEU A 262 106.63 23.53 -7.37
CA LEU A 262 105.79 22.40 -7.04
C LEU A 262 105.52 22.29 -5.51
N LEU A 263 106.50 22.71 -4.66
CA LEU A 263 106.32 22.77 -3.24
C LEU A 263 105.24 23.81 -2.79
N LYS A 264 105.28 24.99 -3.46
CA LYS A 264 104.24 26.00 -3.27
C LYS A 264 102.83 25.53 -3.63
N ILE A 265 102.70 24.69 -4.68
CA ILE A 265 101.42 24.08 -5.06
C ILE A 265 101.03 23.01 -4.04
N ALA A 266 101.93 22.21 -3.50
CA ALA A 266 101.72 21.24 -2.45
C ALA A 266 101.19 21.91 -1.14
N GLU A 267 101.83 23.06 -0.71
CA GLU A 267 101.34 23.84 0.46
C GLU A 267 99.90 24.36 0.27
N ARG A 268 99.57 24.80 -0.93
CA ARG A 268 98.20 25.22 -1.24
C ARG A 268 97.20 24.06 -1.20
N LEU A 269 97.58 22.88 -1.63
CA LEU A 269 96.77 21.69 -1.57
C LEU A 269 96.60 21.21 -0.09
N GLU A 270 97.63 21.38 0.75
CA GLU A 270 97.59 21.06 2.17
C GLU A 270 96.53 21.93 2.88
N SER A 271 96.54 23.26 2.57
CA SER A 271 95.50 24.16 3.08
C SER A 271 94.09 23.72 2.60
N ALA A 272 93.90 23.40 1.34
CA ALA A 272 92.60 22.93 0.80
C ALA A 272 92.14 21.60 1.45
N LYS A 273 93.11 20.70 1.78
CA LYS A 273 92.84 19.44 2.46
C LYS A 273 92.29 19.71 3.89
N ILE A 274 92.88 20.69 4.58
CA ILE A 274 92.41 21.08 5.90
C ILE A 274 90.97 21.59 5.81
N ASP A 275 90.63 22.50 4.88
CA ASP A 275 89.33 23.04 4.66
C ASP A 275 88.26 21.93 4.39
N VAL A 276 88.62 20.97 3.49
CA VAL A 276 87.75 19.83 3.17
C VAL A 276 87.52 18.93 4.40
N LYS A 277 88.60 18.75 5.21
CA LYS A 277 88.51 17.94 6.41
C LYS A 277 87.62 18.60 7.45
N ASP A 278 87.74 19.92 7.67
CA ASP A 278 86.90 20.67 8.56
C ASP A 278 85.41 20.57 8.16
N VAL A 279 85.09 20.68 6.89
CA VAL A 279 83.72 20.46 6.34
C VAL A 279 83.21 19.04 6.62
N ALA A 280 84.09 18.04 6.47
CA ALA A 280 83.70 16.65 6.76
C ALA A 280 83.47 16.40 8.24
N ASP A 281 84.31 16.96 9.09
CA ASP A 281 84.16 16.87 10.56
C ASP A 281 82.90 17.62 11.06
N GLU A 282 82.55 18.78 10.44
CA GLU A 282 81.30 19.49 10.70
C GLU A 282 80.09 18.65 10.25
N LEU A 283 80.18 18.00 9.09
CA LEU A 283 79.12 17.12 8.60
C LEU A 283 78.95 15.88 9.50
N GLU A 284 80.05 15.31 10.03
CA GLU A 284 80.03 14.21 10.99
C GLU A 284 79.33 14.62 12.31
N SER A 285 79.63 15.81 12.81
CA SER A 285 78.96 16.36 13.99
C SER A 285 77.44 16.53 13.75
N CYS A 286 77.05 17.00 12.56
CA CYS A 286 75.64 17.10 12.19
C CYS A 286 74.97 15.71 12.09
N LEU A 287 75.69 14.66 11.69
CA LEU A 287 75.18 13.28 11.64
C LEU A 287 74.97 12.69 13.04
N ASP A 288 75.83 13.02 14.00
CA ASP A 288 75.69 12.59 15.39
C ASP A 288 74.48 13.23 16.08
N ASP A 289 74.17 14.50 15.76
CA ASP A 289 72.96 15.20 16.24
C ASP A 289 71.70 14.68 15.59
N LEU A 290 71.75 14.13 14.36
CA LEU A 290 70.68 13.50 13.61
C LEU A 290 70.54 12.00 13.97
N SER A 291 70.58 11.64 15.26
CA SER A 291 70.34 10.24 15.69
C SER A 291 68.94 9.79 15.32
N PHE A 292 68.81 9.11 14.18
CA PHE A 292 67.56 8.59 13.64
C PHE A 292 67.40 7.14 14.08
N ASP A 293 66.26 6.86 14.79
CA ASP A 293 65.90 5.51 15.20
C ASP A 293 65.10 4.83 14.04
N ASP A 294 65.80 4.05 13.18
CA ASP A 294 65.21 3.23 12.10
C ASP A 294 64.03 2.35 12.59
N TYR A 295 64.06 1.98 13.85
CA TYR A 295 63.03 1.22 14.53
C TYR A 295 61.69 1.97 14.61
N SER A 296 61.72 3.31 14.63
CA SER A 296 60.53 4.14 14.69
C SER A 296 59.76 4.19 13.36
N LEU A 297 60.44 4.24 12.24
CA LEU A 297 59.82 4.21 10.88
C LEU A 297 59.16 2.87 10.61
N GLU A 298 59.85 1.77 10.89
CA GLU A 298 59.34 0.41 10.69
C GLU A 298 58.09 0.16 11.55
N LYS A 299 58.07 0.64 12.78
CA LYS A 299 56.88 0.58 13.66
C LYS A 299 55.68 1.34 13.08
N VAL A 300 55.91 2.57 12.61
CA VAL A 300 54.84 3.38 12.01
C VAL A 300 54.30 2.73 10.76
N GLU A 301 55.18 2.18 9.89
CA GLU A 301 54.71 1.51 8.67
C GLU A 301 53.94 0.21 8.96
N LYS A 302 54.43 -0.60 9.88
CA LYS A 302 53.69 -1.82 10.30
C LYS A 302 52.34 -1.48 10.93
N ARG A 303 52.30 -0.43 11.78
CA ARG A 303 51.02 -0.01 12.38
C ARG A 303 50.04 0.54 11.34
N LEU A 304 50.53 1.37 10.41
CA LEU A 304 49.71 1.92 9.32
C LEU A 304 49.15 0.82 8.43
N GLU A 305 49.98 -0.19 8.10
CA GLU A 305 49.54 -1.34 7.30
C GLU A 305 48.46 -2.13 8.02
N LYS A 306 48.62 -2.41 9.35
CA LYS A 306 47.62 -3.10 10.17
C LYS A 306 46.30 -2.32 10.20
N VAL A 307 46.35 -1.01 10.46
CA VAL A 307 45.16 -0.14 10.49
C VAL A 307 44.43 -0.19 9.14
N ARG A 308 45.16 -0.01 8.04
CA ARG A 308 44.58 -0.03 6.70
C ARG A 308 43.97 -1.37 6.30
N GLN A 309 44.60 -2.47 6.66
CA GLN A 309 44.07 -3.81 6.39
C GLN A 309 42.73 -4.02 7.09
N VAL A 310 42.64 -3.66 8.37
CA VAL A 310 41.41 -3.81 9.15
C VAL A 310 40.33 -2.85 8.69
N VAL A 311 40.67 -1.58 8.48
CA VAL A 311 39.72 -0.56 8.01
C VAL A 311 39.13 -0.94 6.65
N ARG A 312 39.95 -1.41 5.71
CA ARG A 312 39.50 -1.86 4.38
C ARG A 312 38.55 -3.06 4.47
N LYS A 313 38.74 -3.95 5.43
CA LYS A 313 37.92 -5.15 5.62
C LYS A 313 36.55 -4.84 6.26
N TYR A 314 36.48 -3.83 7.13
CA TYR A 314 35.33 -3.55 7.99
C TYR A 314 34.67 -2.18 7.75
N GLY A 315 34.65 -1.70 6.51
CA GLY A 315 33.80 -0.55 6.14
C GLY A 315 34.50 0.66 5.57
N GLY A 316 35.83 0.63 5.43
CA GLY A 316 36.60 1.66 4.73
C GLY A 316 36.99 2.88 5.58
N THR A 317 36.41 3.06 6.77
CA THR A 317 36.79 4.10 7.75
C THR A 317 36.89 3.51 9.17
N VAL A 318 37.60 4.19 10.07
CA VAL A 318 37.75 3.75 11.48
C VAL A 318 36.40 3.77 12.19
N GLU A 319 35.59 4.79 11.92
CA GLU A 319 34.26 4.93 12.49
C GLU A 319 33.35 3.75 12.07
N ALA A 320 33.36 3.40 10.79
CA ALA A 320 32.58 2.27 10.26
C ALA A 320 33.07 0.93 10.84
N ALA A 321 34.36 0.74 11.05
CA ALA A 321 34.93 -0.44 11.69
C ALA A 321 34.53 -0.54 13.18
N ASN A 322 34.49 0.59 13.90
CA ASN A 322 34.05 0.63 15.28
C ASN A 322 32.52 0.40 15.42
N GLU A 323 31.73 0.93 14.48
CA GLU A 323 30.28 0.65 14.42
C GLU A 323 30.02 -0.84 14.11
N PHE A 324 30.79 -1.40 13.17
CA PHE A 324 30.73 -2.83 12.88
C PHE A 324 31.07 -3.68 14.12
N LEU A 325 32.13 -3.30 14.87
CA LEU A 325 32.49 -3.98 16.10
C LEU A 325 31.34 -3.98 17.11
N LYS A 326 30.71 -2.83 17.32
CA LYS A 326 29.57 -2.70 18.24
C LYS A 326 28.41 -3.60 17.83
N ASN A 327 28.03 -3.56 16.54
CA ASN A 327 26.94 -4.39 16.01
C ASN A 327 27.28 -5.88 16.10
N ALA A 328 28.53 -6.25 15.84
CA ALA A 328 29.00 -7.64 15.96
C ALA A 328 28.99 -8.13 17.42
N GLU A 329 29.34 -7.28 18.39
CA GLU A 329 29.24 -7.63 19.82
C GLU A 329 27.80 -7.81 20.26
N GLU A 330 26.88 -6.93 19.85
CA GLU A 330 25.44 -7.04 20.14
C GLU A 330 24.87 -8.35 19.54
N GLU A 331 25.23 -8.68 18.30
CA GLU A 331 24.79 -9.93 17.64
C GLU A 331 25.42 -11.17 18.32
N TYR A 332 26.69 -11.11 18.71
CA TYR A 332 27.37 -12.19 19.42
C TYR A 332 26.74 -12.48 20.78
N ASP A 333 26.46 -11.43 21.57
CA ASP A 333 25.79 -11.57 22.87
C ASP A 333 24.36 -12.12 22.72
N PHE A 334 23.65 -11.69 21.69
CA PHE A 334 22.34 -12.25 21.35
C PHE A 334 22.43 -13.76 21.05
N LEU A 335 23.39 -14.19 20.24
CA LEU A 335 23.56 -15.57 19.83
C LEU A 335 24.09 -16.49 20.95
N ILE A 336 24.94 -15.99 21.84
CA ILE A 336 25.43 -16.75 23.02
C ILE A 336 24.28 -17.13 23.94
N ASN A 337 23.30 -16.21 24.10
CA ASN A 337 22.14 -16.45 24.94
C ASN A 337 21.00 -17.16 24.19
N ALA A 338 21.24 -17.55 22.94
CA ALA A 338 20.20 -18.03 22.03
C ALA A 338 19.47 -19.30 22.53
N ASP A 339 20.14 -20.24 23.17
CA ASP A 339 19.49 -21.46 23.63
C ASP A 339 18.55 -21.22 24.81
N ALA A 340 18.97 -20.38 25.75
CA ALA A 340 18.08 -19.95 26.84
C ALA A 340 16.93 -19.08 26.31
N ARG A 341 17.20 -18.20 25.34
CA ARG A 341 16.19 -17.39 24.69
C ARG A 341 15.22 -18.24 23.86
N ALA A 342 15.74 -19.21 23.08
CA ALA A 342 14.91 -20.15 22.30
C ALA A 342 13.95 -20.94 23.20
N THR A 343 14.43 -21.54 24.30
CA THR A 343 13.58 -22.25 25.26
C THR A 343 12.50 -21.36 25.88
N LYS A 344 12.84 -20.10 26.17
CA LYS A 344 11.88 -19.13 26.69
C LYS A 344 10.83 -18.76 25.64
N LEU A 345 11.27 -18.50 24.39
CA LEU A 345 10.38 -18.21 23.27
C LEU A 345 9.46 -19.38 22.93
N GLU A 346 9.95 -20.61 22.94
CA GLU A 346 9.11 -21.80 22.73
C GLU A 346 7.97 -21.88 23.74
N LYS A 347 8.25 -21.58 25.01
CA LYS A 347 7.23 -21.54 26.04
C LYS A 347 6.24 -20.40 25.80
N GLU A 348 6.72 -19.16 25.53
CA GLU A 348 5.89 -17.99 25.24
C GLU A 348 5.03 -18.22 23.98
N ILE A 349 5.59 -18.80 22.92
CA ILE A 349 4.87 -19.20 21.71
C ILE A 349 3.78 -20.24 22.05
N GLY A 350 4.09 -21.24 22.87
CA GLY A 350 3.11 -22.25 23.29
C GLY A 350 1.95 -21.67 24.07
N GLU A 351 2.21 -20.74 25.01
CA GLU A 351 1.19 -20.04 25.78
C GLU A 351 0.34 -19.14 24.88
N THR A 352 0.99 -18.29 24.05
CA THR A 352 0.30 -17.36 23.13
C THR A 352 -0.47 -18.11 22.04
N ARG A 353 0.04 -19.26 21.58
CA ARG A 353 -0.66 -20.16 20.65
C ARG A 353 -1.98 -20.68 21.23
N SER A 354 -1.96 -21.07 22.50
CA SER A 354 -3.16 -21.56 23.18
C SER A 354 -4.18 -20.42 23.38
N GLU A 355 -3.71 -19.22 23.73
CA GLU A 355 -4.55 -18.02 23.84
C GLU A 355 -5.14 -17.63 22.48
N LEU A 356 -4.34 -17.64 21.40
CA LEU A 356 -4.78 -17.37 20.03
C LEU A 356 -5.90 -18.30 19.58
N LEU A 357 -5.78 -19.60 19.84
CA LEU A 357 -6.82 -20.58 19.52
C LEU A 357 -8.08 -20.32 20.32
N SER A 358 -7.96 -20.05 21.62
CA SER A 358 -9.10 -19.70 22.47
C SER A 358 -9.82 -18.43 22.00
N ASP A 359 -9.09 -17.40 21.64
CA ASP A 359 -9.67 -16.14 21.13
C ASP A 359 -10.36 -16.36 19.77
N ALA A 360 -9.78 -17.18 18.91
CA ALA A 360 -10.37 -17.52 17.61
C ALA A 360 -11.65 -18.37 17.77
N GLU A 361 -11.67 -19.31 18.72
CA GLU A 361 -12.88 -20.09 19.07
C GLU A 361 -13.97 -19.22 19.67
N GLU A 362 -13.63 -18.25 20.55
CA GLU A 362 -14.57 -17.28 21.10
C GLU A 362 -15.22 -16.44 19.98
N LEU A 363 -14.40 -15.96 19.04
CA LEU A 363 -14.89 -15.20 17.88
C LEU A 363 -15.81 -16.07 17.00
N SER A 364 -15.42 -17.32 16.72
CA SER A 364 -16.22 -18.25 15.92
C SER A 364 -17.57 -18.58 16.61
N ALA A 365 -17.57 -18.78 17.92
CA ALA A 365 -18.80 -19.02 18.67
C ALA A 365 -19.76 -17.80 18.61
N LEU A 366 -19.21 -16.58 18.72
CA LEU A 366 -20.00 -15.35 18.56
C LEU A 366 -20.57 -15.24 17.15
N ARG A 367 -19.76 -15.49 16.11
CA ARG A 367 -20.21 -15.47 14.70
C ARG A 367 -21.34 -16.46 14.46
N ARG A 368 -21.21 -17.70 14.92
CA ARG A 368 -22.26 -18.73 14.82
C ARG A 368 -23.55 -18.30 15.52
N LYS A 369 -23.45 -17.69 16.68
CA LYS A 369 -24.60 -17.16 17.40
C LYS A 369 -25.31 -16.05 16.62
N TYR A 370 -24.55 -15.09 16.09
CA TYR A 370 -25.11 -14.00 15.30
C TYR A 370 -25.59 -14.45 13.93
N ALA A 371 -24.99 -15.49 13.33
CA ALA A 371 -25.45 -16.09 12.09
C ALA A 371 -26.90 -16.58 12.19
N VAL A 372 -27.28 -17.24 13.28
CA VAL A 372 -28.67 -17.68 13.50
C VAL A 372 -29.64 -16.47 13.52
N SER A 373 -29.28 -15.42 14.26
CA SER A 373 -30.13 -14.22 14.33
C SER A 373 -30.20 -13.48 12.98
N PHE A 374 -29.10 -13.50 12.23
CA PHE A 374 -29.02 -12.89 10.90
C PHE A 374 -29.85 -13.68 9.87
N GLU A 375 -29.78 -15.01 9.93
CA GLU A 375 -30.64 -15.89 9.10
C GLU A 375 -32.13 -15.65 9.37
N ASP A 376 -32.51 -15.58 10.62
CA ASP A 376 -33.92 -15.36 11.02
C ASP A 376 -34.43 -14.02 10.49
N GLU A 377 -33.64 -12.95 10.66
CA GLU A 377 -34.05 -11.62 10.21
C GLU A 377 -34.10 -11.53 8.67
N ILE A 378 -33.11 -12.08 7.96
CA ILE A 378 -33.14 -12.14 6.48
C ILE A 378 -34.35 -12.96 6.00
N ASN A 379 -34.59 -14.14 6.57
CA ASN A 379 -35.72 -14.98 6.17
C ASN A 379 -37.07 -14.31 6.44
N LYS A 380 -37.20 -13.52 7.50
CA LYS A 380 -38.35 -12.69 7.76
C LYS A 380 -38.55 -11.62 6.70
N GLN A 381 -37.49 -10.88 6.37
CA GLN A 381 -37.50 -9.85 5.32
C GLN A 381 -37.87 -10.44 3.94
N LEU A 382 -37.34 -11.61 3.60
CA LEU A 382 -37.67 -12.29 2.35
C LEU A 382 -39.15 -12.67 2.24
N LYS A 383 -39.76 -13.15 3.34
CA LYS A 383 -41.21 -13.46 3.37
C LYS A 383 -42.05 -12.20 3.14
N GLU A 384 -41.69 -11.07 3.78
CA GLU A 384 -42.37 -9.79 3.59
C GLU A 384 -42.24 -9.27 2.16
N LEU A 385 -41.09 -9.54 1.48
CA LEU A 385 -40.80 -9.16 0.09
C LEU A 385 -41.39 -10.11 -0.95
N GLY A 386 -42.33 -10.97 -0.58
CA GLY A 386 -43.02 -11.87 -1.50
C GLY A 386 -42.21 -13.11 -1.89
N MET A 387 -41.24 -13.51 -1.09
CA MET A 387 -40.45 -14.72 -1.26
C MET A 387 -40.67 -15.71 -0.09
N PRO A 388 -41.92 -16.19 0.18
CA PRO A 388 -42.22 -16.99 1.35
C PRO A 388 -41.56 -18.37 1.36
N SER A 389 -41.17 -18.86 0.20
CA SER A 389 -40.49 -20.15 0.02
C SER A 389 -38.97 -20.06 0.05
N ALA A 390 -38.45 -18.85 -0.03
CA ALA A 390 -36.99 -18.63 0.00
C ALA A 390 -36.43 -18.99 1.38
N LYS A 391 -35.25 -19.56 1.38
CA LYS A 391 -34.52 -19.91 2.60
C LYS A 391 -33.07 -19.45 2.47
N PHE A 392 -32.68 -18.55 3.36
CA PHE A 392 -31.30 -18.08 3.50
C PHE A 392 -30.61 -18.82 4.64
N ASN A 393 -29.32 -19.11 4.48
CA ASN A 393 -28.48 -19.77 5.47
C ASN A 393 -27.05 -19.26 5.40
N VAL A 394 -26.39 -19.18 6.55
CA VAL A 394 -24.98 -18.82 6.71
C VAL A 394 -24.18 -20.09 6.94
N SER A 395 -23.44 -20.52 5.92
CA SER A 395 -22.63 -21.72 6.00
C SER A 395 -21.23 -21.40 6.51
N PHE A 396 -20.75 -22.22 7.43
CA PHE A 396 -19.37 -22.22 7.93
C PHE A 396 -18.64 -23.44 7.37
N ASP A 397 -17.44 -23.24 6.84
CA ASP A 397 -16.60 -24.36 6.42
C ASP A 397 -16.09 -25.12 7.64
N GLU A 398 -16.59 -26.32 7.85
CA GLU A 398 -16.22 -27.17 8.99
C GLU A 398 -14.78 -27.70 8.89
N ASN A 399 -14.18 -27.65 7.68
CA ASN A 399 -12.80 -28.03 7.42
C ASN A 399 -11.83 -26.85 7.56
N ALA A 400 -12.33 -25.62 7.77
CA ALA A 400 -11.48 -24.48 8.08
C ALA A 400 -10.70 -24.77 9.37
N GLY A 401 -9.39 -24.70 9.27
CA GLY A 401 -8.41 -25.25 10.16
C GLY A 401 -8.61 -24.98 11.63
N LYS A 402 -8.19 -25.97 12.40
CA LYS A 402 -8.27 -25.95 13.86
C LYS A 402 -6.90 -25.77 14.50
N THR A 403 -5.91 -25.35 13.71
CA THR A 403 -4.53 -25.11 14.19
C THR A 403 -4.24 -23.61 14.22
N ALA A 404 -3.30 -23.20 15.04
CA ALA A 404 -2.90 -21.80 15.12
C ALA A 404 -2.33 -21.26 13.80
N ASP A 405 -1.79 -22.14 12.95
CA ASP A 405 -1.24 -21.78 11.64
C ASP A 405 -2.35 -21.41 10.62
N ASP A 406 -3.58 -21.88 10.86
CA ASP A 406 -4.75 -21.57 10.05
C ASP A 406 -5.45 -20.27 10.51
N VAL A 407 -5.11 -19.77 11.70
CA VAL A 407 -5.70 -18.55 12.25
C VAL A 407 -5.09 -17.35 11.54
N THR A 408 -5.95 -16.47 11.05
CA THR A 408 -5.58 -15.16 10.50
C THR A 408 -5.90 -14.04 11.50
N SER A 409 -5.51 -12.81 11.20
CA SER A 409 -5.93 -11.62 11.98
C SER A 409 -7.45 -11.46 12.08
N ASN A 410 -8.22 -12.14 11.21
CA ASN A 410 -9.68 -12.16 11.17
C ASN A 410 -10.30 -13.47 11.71
N GLY A 411 -9.50 -14.35 12.33
CA GLY A 411 -9.93 -15.68 12.75
C GLY A 411 -9.74 -16.74 11.66
N PHE A 412 -10.31 -17.92 11.90
CA PHE A 412 -10.22 -19.06 10.97
C PHE A 412 -11.52 -19.31 10.19
N ASP A 413 -12.64 -18.62 10.52
CA ASP A 413 -13.91 -18.89 9.89
C ASP A 413 -13.92 -18.51 8.40
N LYS A 414 -14.37 -19.43 7.56
CA LYS A 414 -14.77 -19.18 6.19
C LYS A 414 -16.28 -19.24 6.13
N VAL A 415 -16.89 -18.10 5.86
CA VAL A 415 -18.35 -17.94 5.85
C VAL A 415 -18.83 -17.78 4.43
N GLU A 416 -19.86 -18.54 4.05
CA GLU A 416 -20.54 -18.41 2.76
C GLU A 416 -22.04 -18.28 2.94
N PHE A 417 -22.64 -17.31 2.27
CA PHE A 417 -24.08 -17.11 2.25
C PHE A 417 -24.70 -17.97 1.17
N LEU A 418 -25.65 -18.79 1.60
CA LEU A 418 -26.39 -19.71 0.72
C LEU A 418 -27.86 -19.33 0.71
N ILE A 419 -28.50 -19.52 -0.44
CA ILE A 419 -29.93 -19.29 -0.60
C ILE A 419 -30.57 -20.37 -1.46
N SER A 420 -31.83 -20.66 -1.15
CA SER A 420 -32.77 -21.38 -2.02
C SER A 420 -33.97 -20.48 -2.26
N ALA A 421 -34.32 -20.22 -3.52
CA ALA A 421 -35.46 -19.37 -3.85
C ALA A 421 -36.78 -20.13 -3.74
N ASN A 422 -36.80 -21.44 -4.01
CA ASN A 422 -38.00 -22.27 -4.12
C ASN A 422 -37.99 -23.42 -3.11
N LYS A 423 -39.20 -23.80 -2.70
CA LYS A 423 -39.36 -24.93 -1.77
C LYS A 423 -38.90 -26.24 -2.46
N GLY A 424 -37.99 -26.97 -1.79
CA GLY A 424 -37.45 -28.24 -2.26
C GLY A 424 -36.19 -28.12 -3.11
N GLU A 425 -35.75 -26.91 -3.46
CA GLU A 425 -34.44 -26.71 -4.08
C GLU A 425 -33.30 -26.73 -3.03
N PRO A 426 -32.12 -27.23 -3.38
CA PRO A 426 -30.97 -27.19 -2.50
C PRO A 426 -30.48 -25.73 -2.30
N LEU A 427 -29.89 -25.46 -1.15
CA LEU A 427 -29.18 -24.22 -0.89
C LEU A 427 -28.00 -24.09 -1.88
N LYS A 428 -27.85 -22.93 -2.49
CA LYS A 428 -26.81 -22.62 -3.47
C LYS A 428 -26.12 -21.29 -3.10
N PRO A 429 -24.85 -21.10 -3.48
CA PRO A 429 -24.20 -19.80 -3.38
C PRO A 429 -25.03 -18.69 -4.05
N LEU A 430 -24.97 -17.47 -3.48
CA LEU A 430 -25.70 -16.31 -3.99
C LEU A 430 -25.50 -16.08 -5.50
N GLN A 431 -24.29 -16.34 -6.00
CA GLN A 431 -23.93 -16.23 -7.43
C GLN A 431 -24.78 -17.11 -8.37
N LYS A 432 -25.49 -18.09 -7.84
CA LYS A 432 -26.30 -19.04 -8.61
C LYS A 432 -27.80 -18.75 -8.55
N ILE A 433 -28.20 -17.59 -8.05
CA ILE A 433 -29.60 -17.12 -8.16
C ILE A 433 -29.87 -16.75 -9.62
N ILE A 434 -31.00 -17.23 -10.15
CA ILE A 434 -31.26 -17.21 -11.61
C ILE A 434 -32.05 -15.97 -12.05
N SER A 435 -32.81 -15.32 -11.15
CA SER A 435 -33.72 -14.21 -11.47
C SER A 435 -33.21 -12.87 -10.95
N GLY A 436 -33.09 -11.86 -11.82
CA GLY A 436 -32.69 -10.51 -11.49
C GLY A 436 -33.60 -9.88 -10.41
N GLY A 437 -34.92 -10.02 -10.56
CA GLY A 437 -35.87 -9.50 -9.57
C GLY A 437 -35.82 -10.19 -8.19
N GLU A 438 -35.52 -11.50 -8.15
CA GLU A 438 -35.31 -12.21 -6.87
C GLU A 438 -34.03 -11.74 -6.18
N MET A 439 -32.96 -11.56 -6.96
CA MET A 439 -31.71 -11.04 -6.46
C MET A 439 -31.89 -9.61 -5.90
N SER A 440 -32.51 -8.72 -6.64
CA SER A 440 -32.76 -7.34 -6.19
C SER A 440 -33.56 -7.29 -4.89
N ARG A 441 -34.58 -8.15 -4.72
CA ARG A 441 -35.36 -8.26 -3.45
C ARG A 441 -34.53 -8.87 -2.33
N PHE A 442 -33.70 -9.87 -2.60
CA PHE A 442 -32.76 -10.41 -1.62
C PHE A 442 -31.79 -9.32 -1.17
N MET A 443 -31.24 -8.56 -2.11
CA MET A 443 -30.34 -7.45 -1.80
C MET A 443 -31.05 -6.35 -0.99
N LEU A 444 -32.31 -6.05 -1.32
CA LEU A 444 -33.12 -5.14 -0.52
C LEU A 444 -33.31 -5.66 0.93
N ALA A 445 -33.59 -6.95 1.10
CA ALA A 445 -33.70 -7.57 2.43
C ALA A 445 -32.39 -7.43 3.21
N LEU A 446 -31.28 -7.77 2.58
CA LEU A 446 -29.95 -7.66 3.16
C LEU A 446 -29.61 -6.22 3.54
N LYS A 447 -29.82 -5.28 2.62
CA LYS A 447 -29.52 -3.85 2.84
C LYS A 447 -30.41 -3.19 3.87
N ASN A 448 -31.65 -3.59 4.02
CA ASN A 448 -32.48 -3.11 5.15
C ASN A 448 -31.88 -3.44 6.52
N ILE A 449 -31.10 -4.52 6.61
CA ILE A 449 -30.44 -4.93 7.86
C ILE A 449 -29.04 -4.31 7.96
N THR A 450 -28.31 -4.22 6.85
CA THR A 450 -26.88 -3.85 6.85
C THR A 450 -26.59 -2.43 6.36
N ALA A 451 -27.58 -1.68 5.86
CA ALA A 451 -27.38 -0.37 5.23
C ALA A 451 -26.64 0.66 6.12
N ARG A 452 -26.70 0.52 7.44
CA ARG A 452 -25.96 1.41 8.36
C ARG A 452 -24.49 1.04 8.54
N LEU A 453 -24.04 -0.07 7.94
CA LEU A 453 -22.76 -0.73 8.27
C LEU A 453 -21.73 -0.67 7.13
N ASP A 454 -22.17 -0.49 5.88
CA ASP A 454 -21.30 -0.64 4.69
C ASP A 454 -20.67 0.66 4.16
N GLY A 455 -21.02 1.81 4.72
CA GLY A 455 -20.38 3.10 4.36
C GLY A 455 -20.69 3.63 2.95
N ILE A 456 -21.50 2.92 2.13
CA ILE A 456 -21.86 3.36 0.78
C ILE A 456 -23.11 4.27 0.83
N ASP A 457 -22.99 5.47 0.30
CA ASP A 457 -24.02 6.51 0.41
C ASP A 457 -25.12 6.41 -0.63
N THR A 458 -24.87 5.77 -1.77
CA THR A 458 -25.85 5.68 -2.88
C THR A 458 -26.12 4.24 -3.24
N MET A 459 -27.40 3.88 -3.29
CA MET A 459 -27.86 2.56 -3.72
C MET A 459 -28.78 2.68 -4.92
N VAL A 460 -28.57 1.80 -5.90
CA VAL A 460 -29.37 1.76 -7.14
C VAL A 460 -30.05 0.40 -7.24
N PHE A 461 -31.36 0.40 -7.44
CA PHE A 461 -32.17 -0.81 -7.60
C PHE A 461 -32.78 -0.85 -8.99
N ASP A 462 -32.37 -1.82 -9.78
CA ASP A 462 -32.99 -2.15 -11.07
C ASP A 462 -33.80 -3.45 -10.95
N GLU A 463 -34.87 -3.57 -11.75
CA GLU A 463 -35.75 -4.74 -11.80
C GLU A 463 -36.37 -5.19 -10.48
N ILE A 464 -36.35 -4.36 -9.44
CA ILE A 464 -36.86 -4.72 -8.11
C ILE A 464 -38.37 -4.99 -8.11
N ASP A 465 -39.08 -4.45 -9.08
CA ASP A 465 -40.51 -4.56 -9.29
C ASP A 465 -40.91 -5.75 -10.24
N THR A 466 -39.93 -6.51 -10.72
CA THR A 466 -40.18 -7.66 -11.59
C THR A 466 -40.85 -8.80 -10.82
N GLY A 467 -42.01 -9.24 -11.32
CA GLY A 467 -42.78 -10.37 -10.79
C GLY A 467 -43.54 -10.08 -9.47
N ILE A 468 -43.72 -8.82 -9.12
CA ILE A 468 -44.50 -8.39 -7.94
C ILE A 468 -45.65 -7.45 -8.34
N SER A 469 -46.67 -7.40 -7.52
CA SER A 469 -47.80 -6.47 -7.64
C SER A 469 -48.56 -6.28 -6.33
N GLY A 470 -49.48 -5.34 -6.28
CA GLY A 470 -50.39 -5.14 -5.16
C GLY A 470 -49.65 -4.87 -3.85
N TYR A 471 -49.99 -5.64 -2.81
CA TYR A 471 -49.46 -5.47 -1.46
C TYR A 471 -47.93 -5.65 -1.39
N ILE A 472 -47.37 -6.59 -2.11
CA ILE A 472 -45.91 -6.82 -2.09
C ILE A 472 -45.16 -5.61 -2.66
N ALA A 473 -45.69 -4.99 -3.71
CA ALA A 473 -45.10 -3.78 -4.30
C ALA A 473 -45.12 -2.61 -3.27
N GLN A 474 -46.17 -2.53 -2.44
CA GLN A 474 -46.23 -1.54 -1.37
C GLN A 474 -45.14 -1.80 -0.32
N VAL A 475 -44.97 -3.04 0.12
CA VAL A 475 -43.91 -3.41 1.09
C VAL A 475 -42.50 -3.11 0.55
N VAL A 476 -42.25 -3.43 -0.71
CA VAL A 476 -40.98 -3.10 -1.38
C VAL A 476 -40.74 -1.60 -1.37
N ALA A 477 -41.75 -0.79 -1.73
CA ALA A 477 -41.67 0.66 -1.74
C ALA A 477 -41.36 1.25 -0.35
N GLU A 478 -42.02 0.75 0.69
CA GLU A 478 -41.76 1.13 2.08
C GLU A 478 -40.36 0.79 2.58
N LYS A 479 -39.84 -0.39 2.17
CA LYS A 479 -38.47 -0.79 2.53
C LYS A 479 -37.41 0.03 1.78
N LEU A 480 -37.63 0.38 0.51
CA LEU A 480 -36.78 1.31 -0.22
C LEU A 480 -36.74 2.69 0.46
N TYR A 481 -37.93 3.18 0.86
CA TYR A 481 -38.02 4.44 1.62
C TYR A 481 -37.26 4.37 2.94
N ASN A 482 -37.38 3.29 3.71
CA ASN A 482 -36.67 3.13 4.98
C ASN A 482 -35.13 3.24 4.82
N ILE A 483 -34.57 2.71 3.71
CA ILE A 483 -33.16 2.88 3.39
C ILE A 483 -32.87 4.34 3.00
N SER A 484 -33.79 4.97 2.24
CA SER A 484 -33.57 6.32 1.71
C SER A 484 -33.53 7.42 2.78
N VAL A 485 -34.05 7.17 3.97
CA VAL A 485 -33.96 8.10 5.12
C VAL A 485 -32.50 8.42 5.48
N SER A 486 -31.60 7.43 5.34
CA SER A 486 -30.18 7.59 5.68
C SER A 486 -29.24 7.58 4.48
N ARG A 487 -29.73 7.17 3.31
CA ARG A 487 -28.94 6.98 2.07
C ARG A 487 -29.66 7.62 0.89
N GLN A 488 -28.94 7.86 -0.20
CA GLN A 488 -29.56 8.16 -1.48
C GLN A 488 -29.96 6.84 -2.15
N VAL A 489 -31.23 6.69 -2.49
CA VAL A 489 -31.74 5.52 -3.22
C VAL A 489 -32.24 5.95 -4.58
N ILE A 490 -31.84 5.23 -5.61
CA ILE A 490 -32.32 5.39 -6.98
C ILE A 490 -32.98 4.08 -7.37
N ALA A 491 -34.25 4.12 -7.77
CA ALA A 491 -34.95 2.91 -8.21
C ALA A 491 -35.70 3.15 -9.52
N VAL A 492 -35.58 2.16 -10.42
CA VAL A 492 -36.29 2.14 -11.69
C VAL A 492 -37.55 1.32 -11.52
N THR A 493 -38.72 1.86 -11.92
CA THR A 493 -39.98 1.16 -11.74
C THR A 493 -41.02 1.45 -12.82
N HIS A 494 -41.98 0.53 -12.95
CA HIS A 494 -43.22 0.72 -13.68
C HIS A 494 -44.44 0.59 -12.76
N LEU A 495 -44.21 0.42 -11.43
CA LEU A 495 -45.29 0.22 -10.46
C LEU A 495 -45.69 1.53 -9.78
N PRO A 496 -47.00 1.84 -9.69
CA PRO A 496 -47.49 3.06 -9.06
C PRO A 496 -47.20 3.11 -7.53
N GLN A 497 -47.07 1.97 -6.85
CA GLN A 497 -46.75 1.87 -5.43
C GLN A 497 -45.35 2.44 -5.12
N LEU A 498 -44.36 2.11 -5.96
CA LEU A 498 -43.01 2.64 -5.83
C LEU A 498 -42.99 4.12 -6.20
N ALA A 499 -43.65 4.50 -7.29
CA ALA A 499 -43.76 5.88 -7.75
C ALA A 499 -44.37 6.80 -6.70
N SER A 500 -45.42 6.36 -5.97
CA SER A 500 -46.08 7.16 -4.93
C SER A 500 -45.19 7.43 -3.73
N MET A 501 -44.21 6.55 -3.45
CA MET A 501 -43.24 6.69 -2.33
C MET A 501 -42.03 7.55 -2.68
N ALA A 502 -41.93 8.09 -3.89
CA ALA A 502 -40.82 8.94 -4.31
C ALA A 502 -40.68 10.19 -3.43
N ASP A 503 -39.46 10.59 -3.09
CA ASP A 503 -39.13 11.94 -2.64
C ASP A 503 -38.84 12.83 -3.85
N ASN A 504 -38.22 12.23 -4.89
CA ASN A 504 -37.96 12.87 -6.15
C ASN A 504 -38.38 11.93 -7.28
N HIS A 505 -39.32 12.36 -8.10
CA HIS A 505 -39.88 11.56 -9.19
C HIS A 505 -39.42 12.08 -10.55
N TYR A 506 -38.81 11.21 -11.34
CA TYR A 506 -38.33 11.52 -12.69
C TYR A 506 -39.06 10.66 -13.69
N LYS A 507 -39.62 11.31 -14.72
CA LYS A 507 -40.28 10.63 -15.83
C LYS A 507 -39.35 10.50 -17.02
N ILE A 508 -39.21 9.29 -17.53
CA ILE A 508 -38.44 8.98 -18.71
C ILE A 508 -39.39 8.81 -19.89
N GLU A 509 -39.21 9.61 -20.92
CA GLU A 509 -40.07 9.62 -22.11
C GLU A 509 -39.23 9.46 -23.37
N LYS A 510 -39.79 8.71 -24.33
CA LYS A 510 -39.30 8.71 -25.72
C LYS A 510 -39.96 9.82 -26.50
N LYS A 511 -39.16 10.61 -27.17
CA LYS A 511 -39.65 11.55 -28.20
C LYS A 511 -39.18 11.04 -29.56
N GLU A 512 -40.14 10.68 -30.41
CA GLU A 512 -39.88 10.36 -31.80
C GLU A 512 -39.93 11.64 -32.63
N THR A 513 -38.85 11.92 -33.33
CA THR A 513 -38.80 12.93 -34.40
C THR A 513 -38.75 12.22 -35.74
N ALA A 514 -38.96 12.94 -36.84
CA ALA A 514 -39.02 12.32 -38.19
C ALA A 514 -37.82 11.41 -38.50
N ASP A 515 -36.63 11.71 -37.91
CA ASP A 515 -35.38 11.00 -38.21
C ASP A 515 -34.76 10.26 -37.04
N LYS A 516 -35.23 10.50 -35.81
CA LYS A 516 -34.55 10.00 -34.60
C LYS A 516 -35.51 9.75 -33.44
N THR A 517 -35.22 8.73 -32.65
CA THR A 517 -35.80 8.55 -31.30
C THR A 517 -34.81 9.07 -30.25
N ILE A 518 -35.26 9.94 -29.36
CA ILE A 518 -34.45 10.53 -28.29
C ILE A 518 -35.14 10.26 -26.95
N THR A 519 -34.36 9.80 -25.98
CA THR A 519 -34.81 9.66 -24.59
C THR A 519 -34.62 11.00 -23.86
N ASN A 520 -35.68 11.47 -23.20
CA ASN A 520 -35.66 12.65 -22.34
C ASN A 520 -36.06 12.27 -20.90
N VAL A 521 -35.53 12.98 -19.91
CA VAL A 521 -35.88 12.79 -18.49
C VAL A 521 -36.30 14.13 -17.92
N LYS A 522 -37.43 14.12 -17.20
CA LYS A 522 -37.96 15.33 -16.57
C LYS A 522 -38.25 15.04 -15.10
N LYS A 523 -37.75 15.87 -14.18
CA LYS A 523 -38.21 15.88 -12.79
C LYS A 523 -39.66 16.39 -12.77
N LEU A 524 -40.53 15.66 -12.09
CA LEU A 524 -41.94 15.98 -11.98
C LEU A 524 -42.17 16.91 -10.79
N ASP A 525 -43.14 17.81 -10.93
CA ASP A 525 -43.76 18.55 -9.86
C ASP A 525 -44.94 17.71 -9.26
N GLU A 526 -45.54 18.19 -8.20
CA GLU A 526 -46.62 17.45 -7.50
C GLU A 526 -47.79 17.06 -8.43
N GLU A 527 -48.17 17.93 -9.38
CA GLU A 527 -49.23 17.62 -10.34
C GLU A 527 -48.77 16.58 -11.36
N GLY A 528 -47.54 16.72 -11.86
CA GLY A 528 -46.91 15.75 -12.78
C GLY A 528 -46.72 14.39 -12.14
N GLU A 529 -46.39 14.31 -10.85
CA GLU A 529 -46.32 13.06 -10.10
C GLU A 529 -47.68 12.34 -10.06
N LEU A 530 -48.73 13.06 -9.70
CA LEU A 530 -50.09 12.49 -9.64
C LEU A 530 -50.55 11.99 -11.03
N GLN A 531 -50.24 12.75 -12.09
CA GLN A 531 -50.56 12.38 -13.46
C GLN A 531 -49.79 11.12 -13.89
N GLU A 532 -48.51 11.01 -13.54
CA GLU A 532 -47.69 9.85 -13.86
C GLU A 532 -48.13 8.61 -13.06
N ILE A 533 -48.41 8.76 -11.75
CA ILE A 533 -48.97 7.67 -10.93
C ILE A 533 -50.30 7.19 -11.53
N ALA A 534 -51.20 8.13 -11.92
CA ALA A 534 -52.46 7.79 -12.56
C ALA A 534 -52.27 7.03 -13.91
N ARG A 535 -51.27 7.45 -14.70
CA ARG A 535 -50.85 6.76 -15.92
C ARG A 535 -50.36 5.33 -15.65
N LEU A 536 -49.56 5.15 -14.59
CA LEU A 536 -49.06 3.83 -14.18
C LEU A 536 -50.20 2.89 -13.71
N ILE A 537 -51.28 3.44 -13.12
CA ILE A 537 -52.46 2.71 -12.70
C ILE A 537 -53.35 2.32 -13.90
N GLY A 538 -53.64 3.29 -14.78
CA GLY A 538 -54.62 3.14 -15.86
C GLY A 538 -54.07 2.68 -17.22
N GLY A 539 -52.75 2.58 -17.34
CA GLY A 539 -52.08 2.30 -18.63
C GLY A 539 -52.05 3.54 -19.54
N SER A 540 -51.87 3.30 -20.85
CA SER A 540 -51.74 4.37 -21.88
C SER A 540 -53.01 5.21 -22.07
N THR A 541 -54.17 4.69 -21.66
CA THR A 541 -55.44 5.42 -21.70
C THR A 541 -55.67 6.10 -20.37
N TYR A 542 -55.50 7.41 -20.31
CA TYR A 542 -55.81 8.25 -19.17
C TYR A 542 -57.31 8.11 -18.83
N SER A 543 -57.63 7.43 -17.73
CA SER A 543 -59.00 7.34 -17.25
C SER A 543 -59.17 8.36 -16.11
N GLU A 544 -60.20 9.21 -16.15
CA GLU A 544 -60.54 10.13 -15.07
C GLU A 544 -60.67 9.42 -13.73
N HIS A 545 -60.92 8.10 -13.73
CA HIS A 545 -61.03 7.28 -12.50
C HIS A 545 -59.64 6.93 -11.88
N ALA A 546 -58.53 7.03 -12.60
CA ALA A 546 -57.20 6.71 -12.05
C ALA A 546 -56.61 7.83 -11.17
N LEU A 547 -56.97 9.08 -11.45
CA LEU A 547 -56.43 10.24 -10.68
C LEU A 547 -56.85 10.22 -9.21
N PRO A 548 -58.13 9.99 -8.81
CA PRO A 548 -58.50 9.86 -7.40
C PRO A 548 -57.72 8.75 -6.68
N HIS A 549 -57.47 7.63 -7.35
CA HIS A 549 -56.68 6.54 -6.77
C HIS A 549 -55.21 6.90 -6.62
N ALA A 550 -54.62 7.62 -7.56
CA ALA A 550 -53.28 8.17 -7.45
C ALA A 550 -53.14 9.12 -6.26
N VAL A 551 -54.13 9.99 -6.04
CA VAL A 551 -54.17 10.90 -4.88
C VAL A 551 -54.25 10.11 -3.55
N GLU A 552 -55.05 9.05 -3.49
CA GLU A 552 -55.14 8.20 -2.33
C GLU A 552 -53.81 7.47 -2.03
N MET A 553 -53.18 6.90 -3.05
CA MET A 553 -51.86 6.26 -2.91
C MET A 553 -50.79 7.24 -2.40
N LYS A 554 -50.76 8.46 -2.93
CA LYS A 554 -49.80 9.48 -2.48
C LYS A 554 -50.05 9.87 -1.03
N LYS A 555 -51.33 10.07 -0.63
CA LYS A 555 -51.70 10.33 0.79
C LYS A 555 -51.27 9.21 1.72
N HIS A 556 -51.42 7.95 1.32
CA HIS A 556 -50.94 6.80 2.11
C HIS A 556 -49.43 6.81 2.23
N ALA A 557 -48.71 7.10 1.15
CA ALA A 557 -47.25 7.21 1.14
C ALA A 557 -46.77 8.33 2.10
N ASP A 558 -47.38 9.51 2.02
CA ASP A 558 -47.04 10.66 2.88
C ASP A 558 -47.37 10.38 4.35
N ALA A 559 -48.48 9.70 4.65
CA ALA A 559 -48.81 9.25 6.02
C ALA A 559 -47.75 8.28 6.57
N TYR A 560 -47.29 7.33 5.76
CA TYR A 560 -46.20 6.41 6.14
C TYR A 560 -44.89 7.14 6.41
N LYS A 561 -44.51 8.09 5.53
CA LYS A 561 -43.30 8.91 5.67
C LYS A 561 -43.31 9.74 6.93
N ASN A 562 -44.45 10.35 7.29
CA ASN A 562 -44.60 11.20 8.46
C ASN A 562 -44.64 10.40 9.78
N ALA A 563 -44.88 9.08 9.72
CA ALA A 563 -44.89 8.20 10.89
C ALA A 563 -43.48 7.64 11.24
N LYS A 564 -42.50 7.88 10.40
CA LYS A 564 -41.09 7.42 10.54
C LYS A 564 -40.15 8.56 10.86
#